data_6c6542a4403f980d9c6fcd9ed337de55
#
_entry.id   6c6542a4403f980d9c6fcd9ed337de55
#
_cell.length_a   1.000
_cell.length_b   1.000
_cell.length_c   1.000
_cell.angle_alpha   90.00
_cell.angle_beta   90.00
_cell.angle_gamma   90.00
#
_symmetry.space_group_name_H-M   'P 1'
#
loop_
_entity.id
_entity.type
_entity.pdbx_description
1 polymer ?
#
loop_
_entity_poly.entity_id
_entity_poly.type
_entity_poly.pdbx_seq_one_letter_code
_entity_poly.pdbx_strand_id
1 'polypeptide(L)'
;MGSSERWNPVSFAQHPTDKNFIKIDQPNFLSKQSDMNQLDQLKQYTTVVADTGDFQSIEAYAPRDATTNPSLILKAVQKPEYRPLLEQTAQQHKTKSTSDIIDHLLIAFGTKILSIIPGRVSTETDARLSFDTAATIEKGRALIALYEAAGVSRERVLIKIASTWEGIRAAEVLEREGIRCNMTLLFSLPQAIACAEAGAQLISPFVGRIYDWYKKASGEDYTGDADPGVQSVKRIYAYYKKFGYPTEVMGASFRNTSQIIELAGCDLLTISPELLQKLAETEAPLTRKLSTDAAATSTLEKISLDEKTFRFMLNDDAMATEKLAEGIRLFCADAAKLDALVASVR
;
A
#
# COMPACT_ATOMS: atom_id res chain seq x y z
N MET A 1 -51.55 54.71 -29.20
CA MET A 1 -50.56 55.71 -29.60
C MET A 1 -49.22 55.13 -29.26
N GLY A 2 -48.53 54.50 -30.09
CA GLY A 2 -47.63 54.87 -31.18
C GLY A 2 -46.26 54.69 -30.55
N SER A 3 -45.28 54.10 -31.09
CA SER A 3 -44.69 53.97 -32.36
C SER A 3 -43.65 52.86 -32.36
N SER A 4 -43.65 52.09 -33.43
CA SER A 4 -42.67 51.10 -33.81
C SER A 4 -41.38 51.75 -34.28
N GLU A 5 -40.22 51.42 -33.75
CA GLU A 5 -38.96 51.69 -34.40
C GLU A 5 -38.33 50.37 -34.91
N ARG A 6 -38.16 50.34 -36.22
CA ARG A 6 -37.50 49.24 -36.96
C ARG A 6 -36.01 49.39 -36.86
N TRP A 7 -35.35 48.32 -36.51
CA TRP A 7 -33.92 48.24 -36.56
C TRP A 7 -33.42 47.81 -37.96
N ASN A 8 -32.49 48.58 -38.54
CA ASN A 8 -31.85 48.32 -39.83
C ASN A 8 -30.53 47.59 -39.57
N PRO A 9 -30.18 46.52 -40.33
CA PRO A 9 -28.89 45.89 -40.16
C PRO A 9 -27.82 46.61 -40.99
N VAL A 10 -26.74 47.02 -40.33
CA VAL A 10 -25.55 47.58 -40.94
C VAL A 10 -24.68 46.44 -41.47
N SER A 11 -24.37 46.50 -42.76
CA SER A 11 -23.46 45.67 -43.49
C SER A 11 -22.03 45.81 -42.94
N PHE A 12 -21.39 44.73 -42.53
CA PHE A 12 -19.94 44.68 -42.27
C PHE A 12 -19.20 44.03 -43.42
N ALA A 13 -18.24 44.81 -43.97
CA ALA A 13 -17.34 44.44 -45.02
C ALA A 13 -16.46 43.23 -44.64
N GLN A 14 -16.25 42.36 -45.62
CA GLN A 14 -15.30 41.26 -45.60
C GLN A 14 -13.85 41.78 -45.60
N HIS A 15 -13.04 41.35 -44.61
CA HIS A 15 -11.59 41.41 -44.63
C HIS A 15 -11.00 40.02 -44.85
N PRO A 16 -9.86 39.89 -45.56
CA PRO A 16 -9.34 38.61 -46.00
C PRO A 16 -8.69 37.83 -44.88
N THR A 17 -8.93 36.53 -44.87
CA THR A 17 -8.38 35.52 -43.99
C THR A 17 -6.91 35.24 -44.30
N ASP A 18 -5.99 35.71 -43.45
CA ASP A 18 -4.65 35.18 -43.38
C ASP A 18 -4.66 33.93 -42.52
N LYS A 19 -4.60 32.76 -43.17
CA LYS A 19 -4.45 31.45 -42.52
C LYS A 19 -2.96 31.15 -42.42
N ASN A 20 -2.33 31.64 -41.37
CA ASN A 20 -1.08 31.06 -40.88
C ASN A 20 -1.34 30.41 -39.51
N PHE A 21 -1.94 29.22 -39.50
CA PHE A 21 -1.86 28.33 -38.35
C PHE A 21 -0.46 27.77 -38.24
N ILE A 22 0.34 28.29 -37.32
CA ILE A 22 1.56 27.65 -36.86
C ILE A 22 1.10 26.33 -36.20
N LYS A 23 1.33 25.20 -36.88
CA LYS A 23 1.28 23.89 -36.26
C LYS A 23 2.37 23.87 -35.18
N ILE A 24 1.98 24.06 -33.95
CA ILE A 24 2.81 23.69 -32.82
C ILE A 24 2.80 22.15 -32.83
N ASP A 25 3.88 21.56 -33.31
CA ASP A 25 4.14 20.13 -33.15
C ASP A 25 4.17 19.84 -31.65
N GLN A 26 3.09 19.24 -31.15
CA GLN A 26 3.11 18.61 -29.84
C GLN A 26 4.13 17.46 -29.93
N PRO A 27 5.21 17.46 -29.15
CA PRO A 27 6.15 16.36 -29.19
C PRO A 27 5.40 15.08 -28.83
N ASN A 28 5.57 14.07 -29.68
CA ASN A 28 5.01 12.73 -29.56
C ASN A 28 5.25 12.13 -28.17
N PHE A 29 4.37 12.38 -27.21
CA PHE A 29 4.38 11.75 -25.87
C PHE A 29 4.20 10.23 -25.98
N LEU A 30 3.47 9.77 -27.01
CA LEU A 30 3.20 8.36 -27.27
C LEU A 30 4.41 7.58 -27.84
N SER A 31 5.33 8.24 -28.56
CA SER A 31 6.49 7.54 -29.14
C SER A 31 7.62 7.30 -28.13
N LYS A 32 7.69 8.05 -27.04
CA LYS A 32 8.67 7.81 -25.95
C LYS A 32 8.24 6.71 -24.97
N GLN A 33 6.97 6.35 -24.94
CA GLN A 33 6.46 5.29 -24.07
C GLN A 33 6.75 3.88 -24.62
N SER A 34 6.94 3.73 -25.94
CA SER A 34 7.21 2.44 -26.58
C SER A 34 8.57 1.83 -26.23
N ASP A 35 9.53 2.64 -25.78
CA ASP A 35 10.90 2.22 -25.49
C ASP A 35 11.18 2.03 -23.99
N MET A 36 10.15 2.14 -23.14
CA MET A 36 10.25 1.98 -21.68
C MET A 36 9.59 0.67 -21.25
N ASN A 37 10.24 -0.09 -20.36
CA ASN A 37 9.62 -1.26 -19.74
C ASN A 37 8.42 -0.86 -18.86
N GLN A 38 7.57 -1.85 -18.52
CA GLN A 38 6.36 -1.59 -17.74
C GLN A 38 6.63 -1.06 -16.33
N LEU A 39 7.74 -1.43 -15.69
CA LEU A 39 8.11 -0.92 -14.37
C LEU A 39 8.37 0.59 -14.41
N ASP A 40 9.12 1.06 -15.40
CA ASP A 40 9.45 2.48 -15.53
C ASP A 40 8.23 3.31 -15.96
N GLN A 41 7.34 2.74 -16.78
CA GLN A 41 6.05 3.36 -17.09
C GLN A 41 5.16 3.46 -15.83
N LEU A 42 5.09 2.39 -14.99
CA LEU A 42 4.32 2.37 -13.76
C LEU A 42 4.79 3.46 -12.78
N LYS A 43 6.10 3.64 -12.62
CA LYS A 43 6.70 4.67 -11.76
C LYS A 43 6.27 6.10 -12.11
N GLN A 44 5.75 6.35 -13.33
CA GLN A 44 5.23 7.66 -13.73
C GLN A 44 3.86 7.97 -13.10
N TYR A 45 3.11 6.96 -12.69
CA TYR A 45 1.73 7.09 -12.21
C TYR A 45 1.55 6.70 -10.75
N THR A 46 2.46 5.86 -10.23
CA THR A 46 2.31 5.18 -8.94
C THR A 46 3.65 5.12 -8.21
N THR A 47 3.65 5.37 -6.92
CA THR A 47 4.84 5.09 -6.10
C THR A 47 5.05 3.58 -5.98
N VAL A 48 6.17 3.11 -6.53
CA VAL A 48 6.55 1.69 -6.44
C VAL A 48 7.24 1.42 -5.11
N VAL A 49 6.77 0.40 -4.42
CA VAL A 49 7.23 -0.06 -3.11
C VAL A 49 7.70 -1.51 -3.23
N ALA A 50 8.83 -1.87 -2.60
CA ALA A 50 9.30 -3.25 -2.58
C ALA A 50 8.71 -4.01 -1.38
N ASP A 51 8.11 -5.19 -1.64
CA ASP A 51 7.59 -6.08 -0.60
C ASP A 51 8.60 -7.21 -0.33
N THR A 52 9.65 -6.90 0.44
CA THR A 52 10.73 -7.85 0.72
C THR A 52 11.64 -7.41 1.86
N GLY A 53 12.27 -8.39 2.53
CA GLY A 53 13.41 -8.17 3.42
C GLY A 53 14.78 -8.40 2.75
N ASP A 54 14.79 -8.71 1.46
CA ASP A 54 16.00 -8.99 0.68
C ASP A 54 16.62 -7.70 0.14
N PHE A 55 17.73 -7.26 0.72
CA PHE A 55 18.40 -6.00 0.40
C PHE A 55 18.88 -5.91 -1.04
N GLN A 56 19.37 -7.01 -1.62
CA GLN A 56 19.85 -7.04 -3.01
C GLN A 56 18.70 -6.78 -3.99
N SER A 57 17.55 -7.39 -3.75
CA SER A 57 16.36 -7.16 -4.56
C SER A 57 15.85 -5.72 -4.45
N ILE A 58 15.97 -5.09 -3.28
CA ILE A 58 15.59 -3.68 -3.08
C ILE A 58 16.51 -2.77 -3.92
N GLU A 59 17.82 -2.98 -3.85
CA GLU A 59 18.79 -2.16 -4.57
C GLU A 59 18.61 -2.24 -6.09
N ALA A 60 18.33 -3.44 -6.61
CA ALA A 60 18.21 -3.70 -8.05
C ALA A 60 17.06 -2.92 -8.71
N TYR A 61 15.94 -2.70 -8.03
CA TYR A 61 14.75 -2.06 -8.61
C TYR A 61 14.55 -0.61 -8.16
N ALA A 62 15.39 -0.10 -7.26
CA ALA A 62 15.34 1.28 -6.75
C ALA A 62 13.90 1.76 -6.41
N PRO A 63 13.15 1.04 -5.56
CA PRO A 63 11.84 1.47 -5.12
C PRO A 63 11.95 2.70 -4.23
N ARG A 64 10.85 3.47 -4.13
CA ARG A 64 10.85 4.61 -3.21
C ARG A 64 10.73 4.19 -1.76
N ASP A 65 9.80 3.31 -1.45
CA ASP A 65 9.48 2.80 -0.12
C ASP A 65 9.69 1.27 -0.09
N ALA A 66 9.69 0.68 1.11
CA ALA A 66 9.69 -0.78 1.28
C ALA A 66 8.74 -1.21 2.39
N THR A 67 8.17 -2.42 2.25
CA THR A 67 7.38 -3.06 3.28
C THR A 67 8.01 -4.35 3.73
N THR A 68 7.94 -4.59 5.04
CA THR A 68 8.31 -5.87 5.65
C THR A 68 7.11 -6.46 6.40
N ASN A 69 7.23 -7.71 6.79
CA ASN A 69 6.33 -8.40 7.70
C ASN A 69 7.07 -9.59 8.33
N PRO A 70 6.52 -10.25 9.37
CA PRO A 70 7.19 -11.36 10.05
C PRO A 70 7.62 -12.48 9.10
N SER A 71 6.80 -12.83 8.11
CA SER A 71 7.12 -13.88 7.14
C SER A 71 8.30 -13.51 6.24
N LEU A 72 8.39 -12.24 5.80
CA LEU A 72 9.49 -11.75 4.98
C LEU A 72 10.80 -11.71 5.76
N ILE A 73 10.76 -11.27 7.02
CA ILE A 73 11.93 -11.27 7.90
C ILE A 73 12.38 -12.71 8.19
N LEU A 74 11.44 -13.61 8.50
CA LEU A 74 11.75 -15.03 8.69
C LEU A 74 12.42 -15.64 7.47
N LYS A 75 11.91 -15.38 6.26
CA LYS A 75 12.55 -15.83 5.00
C LYS A 75 13.93 -15.22 4.81
N ALA A 76 14.10 -13.95 5.10
CA ALA A 76 15.39 -13.28 4.94
C ALA A 76 16.44 -13.90 5.87
N VAL A 77 16.17 -14.04 7.16
CA VAL A 77 17.16 -14.58 8.12
C VAL A 77 17.51 -16.07 7.92
N GLN A 78 16.73 -16.79 7.09
CA GLN A 78 17.06 -18.15 6.67
C GLN A 78 18.10 -18.19 5.55
N LYS A 79 18.34 -17.08 4.85
CA LYS A 79 19.38 -16.96 3.85
C LYS A 79 20.76 -16.81 4.51
N PRO A 80 21.82 -17.48 4.01
CA PRO A 80 23.16 -17.42 4.60
C PRO A 80 23.70 -16.00 4.74
N GLU A 81 23.42 -15.10 3.79
CA GLU A 81 23.90 -13.73 3.74
C GLU A 81 23.31 -12.85 4.87
N TYR A 82 22.12 -13.17 5.39
CA TYR A 82 21.47 -12.39 6.46
C TYR A 82 21.54 -13.07 7.83
N ARG A 83 22.01 -14.33 7.89
CA ARG A 83 22.20 -15.07 9.13
C ARG A 83 23.11 -14.33 10.14
N PRO A 84 24.22 -13.69 9.73
CA PRO A 84 25.06 -12.93 10.64
C PRO A 84 24.32 -11.77 11.34
N LEU A 85 23.37 -11.12 10.67
CA LEU A 85 22.59 -10.04 11.28
C LEU A 85 21.70 -10.55 12.43
N LEU A 86 21.07 -11.73 12.27
CA LEU A 86 20.31 -12.38 13.32
C LEU A 86 21.21 -12.75 14.50
N GLU A 87 22.32 -13.43 14.25
CA GLU A 87 23.25 -13.90 15.29
C GLU A 87 23.87 -12.74 16.07
N GLN A 88 24.32 -11.71 15.36
CA GLN A 88 24.86 -10.49 15.98
C GLN A 88 23.80 -9.81 16.85
N THR A 89 22.57 -9.63 16.37
CA THR A 89 21.49 -9.01 17.13
C THR A 89 21.14 -9.82 18.38
N ALA A 90 21.04 -11.14 18.26
CA ALA A 90 20.75 -12.03 19.39
C ALA A 90 21.85 -11.95 20.47
N GLN A 91 23.13 -11.95 20.07
CA GLN A 91 24.25 -11.84 20.99
C GLN A 91 24.35 -10.47 21.67
N GLN A 92 24.13 -9.37 20.92
CA GLN A 92 24.14 -8.01 21.49
C GLN A 92 23.06 -7.80 22.54
N HIS A 93 21.92 -8.47 22.38
CA HIS A 93 20.75 -8.32 23.25
C HIS A 93 20.42 -9.59 24.07
N LYS A 94 21.37 -10.50 24.27
CA LYS A 94 21.16 -11.81 24.91
C LYS A 94 20.51 -11.79 26.29
N THR A 95 20.59 -10.67 27.01
CA THR A 95 19.96 -10.50 28.33
C THR A 95 18.51 -10.04 28.28
N LYS A 96 18.02 -9.64 27.10
CA LYS A 96 16.65 -9.17 26.89
C LYS A 96 15.69 -10.33 26.63
N SER A 97 14.38 -10.09 26.66
CA SER A 97 13.38 -11.09 26.25
C SER A 97 13.51 -11.44 24.76
N THR A 98 13.02 -12.60 24.34
CA THR A 98 12.97 -12.98 22.91
C THR A 98 12.20 -11.96 22.09
N SER A 99 11.08 -11.43 22.59
CA SER A 99 10.31 -10.37 21.94
C SER A 99 11.14 -9.11 21.73
N ASP A 100 11.91 -8.68 22.73
CA ASP A 100 12.78 -7.49 22.58
C ASP A 100 13.91 -7.73 21.57
N ILE A 101 14.48 -8.94 21.53
CA ILE A 101 15.51 -9.29 20.52
C ILE A 101 14.92 -9.22 19.12
N ILE A 102 13.68 -9.69 18.92
CA ILE A 102 12.98 -9.61 17.64
C ILE A 102 12.73 -8.13 17.27
N ASP A 103 12.29 -7.30 18.20
CA ASP A 103 12.14 -5.87 17.95
C ASP A 103 13.47 -5.26 17.44
N HIS A 104 14.58 -5.55 18.10
CA HIS A 104 15.90 -5.09 17.64
C HIS A 104 16.28 -5.66 16.27
N LEU A 105 15.91 -6.89 15.96
CA LEU A 105 16.13 -7.50 14.65
C LEU A 105 15.32 -6.78 13.56
N LEU A 106 14.03 -6.49 13.81
CA LEU A 106 13.18 -5.71 12.90
C LEU A 106 13.79 -4.33 12.63
N ILE A 107 14.30 -3.65 13.68
CA ILE A 107 14.96 -2.35 13.54
C ILE A 107 16.27 -2.46 12.74
N ALA A 108 17.06 -3.51 12.95
CA ALA A 108 18.28 -3.74 12.20
C ALA A 108 17.98 -3.93 10.69
N PHE A 109 16.97 -4.73 10.34
CA PHE A 109 16.51 -4.86 8.96
C PHE A 109 15.98 -3.54 8.40
N GLY A 110 15.09 -2.88 9.13
CA GLY A 110 14.51 -1.61 8.71
C GLY A 110 15.54 -0.53 8.47
N THR A 111 16.54 -0.41 9.34
CA THR A 111 17.65 0.55 9.19
C THR A 111 18.51 0.24 7.95
N LYS A 112 18.79 -1.03 7.70
CA LYS A 112 19.51 -1.44 6.47
C LYS A 112 18.71 -1.09 5.22
N ILE A 113 17.41 -1.39 5.20
CA ILE A 113 16.52 -1.02 4.10
C ILE A 113 16.53 0.50 3.89
N LEU A 114 16.40 1.29 4.95
CA LEU A 114 16.39 2.76 4.91
C LEU A 114 17.71 3.38 4.43
N SER A 115 18.81 2.65 4.50
CA SER A 115 20.09 3.09 3.90
C SER A 115 20.12 2.94 2.38
N ILE A 116 19.20 2.17 1.79
CA ILE A 116 19.12 1.88 0.36
C ILE A 116 18.01 2.72 -0.31
N ILE A 117 16.85 2.83 0.34
CA ILE A 117 15.68 3.53 -0.22
C ILE A 117 15.62 4.99 0.22
N PRO A 118 15.10 5.90 -0.63
CA PRO A 118 14.95 7.31 -0.27
C PRO A 118 13.74 7.59 0.65
N GLY A 119 12.72 6.73 0.64
CA GLY A 119 11.44 6.94 1.31
C GLY A 119 11.32 6.25 2.67
N ARG A 120 10.21 5.52 2.86
CA ARG A 120 9.79 4.98 4.16
C ARG A 120 9.88 3.45 4.19
N VAL A 121 10.08 2.91 5.39
CA VAL A 121 9.93 1.46 5.64
C VAL A 121 8.71 1.20 6.51
N SER A 122 7.93 0.15 6.21
CA SER A 122 6.88 -0.35 7.08
C SER A 122 7.40 -1.50 7.93
N THR A 123 7.30 -1.36 9.26
CA THR A 123 7.68 -2.39 10.25
C THR A 123 6.43 -2.83 11.01
N GLU A 124 6.12 -4.12 10.95
CA GLU A 124 4.86 -4.67 11.45
C GLU A 124 4.96 -5.03 12.94
N THR A 125 3.93 -4.66 13.71
CA THR A 125 3.75 -5.10 15.09
C THR A 125 3.45 -6.60 15.14
N ASP A 126 3.69 -7.22 16.29
CA ASP A 126 3.37 -8.63 16.48
C ASP A 126 1.88 -8.91 16.26
N ALA A 127 1.56 -9.83 15.36
CA ALA A 127 0.18 -10.19 15.03
C ALA A 127 -0.61 -10.75 16.24
N ARG A 128 0.07 -11.25 17.27
CA ARG A 128 -0.55 -11.69 18.53
C ARG A 128 -1.24 -10.55 19.28
N LEU A 129 -0.90 -9.29 18.97
CA LEU A 129 -1.50 -8.07 19.53
C LEU A 129 -2.73 -7.57 18.77
N SER A 130 -3.14 -8.23 17.68
CA SER A 130 -4.18 -7.74 16.76
C SER A 130 -5.53 -7.40 17.42
N PHE A 131 -5.81 -7.93 18.60
CA PHE A 131 -7.05 -7.71 19.38
C PHE A 131 -6.81 -7.00 20.71
N ASP A 132 -5.61 -6.44 20.93
CA ASP A 132 -5.24 -5.67 22.12
C ASP A 132 -4.77 -4.27 21.72
N THR A 133 -5.69 -3.30 21.85
CA THR A 133 -5.42 -1.90 21.51
C THR A 133 -4.28 -1.31 22.33
N ALA A 134 -4.27 -1.56 23.65
CA ALA A 134 -3.28 -0.98 24.56
C ALA A 134 -1.88 -1.53 24.27
N ALA A 135 -1.74 -2.84 24.16
CA ALA A 135 -0.46 -3.48 23.85
C ALA A 135 0.04 -3.12 22.44
N THR A 136 -0.85 -2.93 21.45
CA THR A 136 -0.48 -2.45 20.11
C THR A 136 0.07 -1.03 20.13
N ILE A 137 -0.54 -0.12 20.91
CA ILE A 137 -0.05 1.25 21.09
C ILE A 137 1.36 1.24 21.72
N GLU A 138 1.53 0.49 22.81
CA GLU A 138 2.83 0.38 23.50
C GLU A 138 3.90 -0.19 22.56
N LYS A 139 3.58 -1.23 21.77
CA LYS A 139 4.49 -1.82 20.80
C LYS A 139 4.86 -0.80 19.70
N GLY A 140 3.90 -0.06 19.17
CA GLY A 140 4.16 0.99 18.17
C GLY A 140 5.11 2.07 18.68
N ARG A 141 4.88 2.57 19.90
CA ARG A 141 5.78 3.54 20.57
C ARG A 141 7.18 2.97 20.79
N ALA A 142 7.27 1.72 21.25
CA ALA A 142 8.56 1.05 21.47
C ALA A 142 9.38 0.90 20.19
N LEU A 143 8.75 0.48 19.08
CA LEU A 143 9.43 0.34 17.78
C LEU A 143 9.93 1.69 17.26
N ILE A 144 9.13 2.75 17.35
CA ILE A 144 9.58 4.10 16.97
C ILE A 144 10.74 4.58 17.82
N ALA A 145 10.68 4.39 19.14
CA ALA A 145 11.78 4.77 20.04
C ALA A 145 13.09 4.03 19.70
N LEU A 146 13.01 2.76 19.29
CA LEU A 146 14.18 2.00 18.84
C LEU A 146 14.74 2.53 17.52
N TYR A 147 13.91 2.93 16.57
CA TYR A 147 14.35 3.58 15.34
C TYR A 147 15.04 4.92 15.62
N GLU A 148 14.45 5.76 16.46
CA GLU A 148 15.03 7.05 16.85
C GLU A 148 16.36 6.87 17.58
N ALA A 149 16.48 5.88 18.47
CA ALA A 149 17.74 5.51 19.12
C ALA A 149 18.80 5.01 18.14
N ALA A 150 18.40 4.43 17.01
CA ALA A 150 19.27 4.03 15.90
C ALA A 150 19.58 5.20 14.93
N GLY A 151 19.14 6.43 15.22
CA GLY A 151 19.36 7.61 14.39
C GLY A 151 18.43 7.74 13.18
N VAL A 152 17.34 6.99 13.16
CA VAL A 152 16.32 7.05 12.09
C VAL A 152 15.16 7.94 12.53
N SER A 153 14.83 8.94 11.72
CA SER A 153 13.67 9.81 11.96
C SER A 153 12.36 9.04 11.81
N ARG A 154 11.39 9.32 12.71
CA ARG A 154 10.06 8.68 12.68
C ARG A 154 9.29 8.90 11.37
N GLU A 155 9.55 9.99 10.66
CA GLU A 155 8.94 10.29 9.35
C GLU A 155 9.34 9.28 8.26
N ARG A 156 10.43 8.53 8.48
CA ARG A 156 10.92 7.47 7.60
C ARG A 156 10.32 6.09 7.94
N VAL A 157 9.45 5.99 8.95
CA VAL A 157 8.92 4.73 9.45
C VAL A 157 7.40 4.75 9.47
N LEU A 158 6.79 3.67 9.01
CA LEU A 158 5.37 3.38 9.19
C LEU A 158 5.23 2.16 10.10
N ILE A 159 4.51 2.30 11.20
CA ILE A 159 4.15 1.17 12.05
C ILE A 159 3.00 0.42 11.39
N LYS A 160 3.24 -0.84 11.03
CA LYS A 160 2.27 -1.66 10.30
C LYS A 160 1.42 -2.46 11.28
N ILE A 161 0.08 -2.34 11.17
CA ILE A 161 -0.88 -2.85 12.15
C ILE A 161 -2.02 -3.56 11.42
N ALA A 162 -2.49 -4.70 11.92
CA ALA A 162 -3.65 -5.40 11.37
C ALA A 162 -4.93 -4.55 11.48
N SER A 163 -5.75 -4.55 10.42
CA SER A 163 -6.99 -3.76 10.34
C SER A 163 -8.16 -4.44 11.07
N THR A 164 -7.96 -4.84 12.33
CA THR A 164 -9.02 -5.14 13.28
C THR A 164 -9.57 -3.84 13.85
N TRP A 165 -10.72 -3.87 14.51
CA TRP A 165 -11.23 -2.69 15.21
C TRP A 165 -10.22 -2.17 16.24
N GLU A 166 -9.65 -3.08 17.03
CA GLU A 166 -8.65 -2.79 18.04
C GLU A 166 -7.37 -2.18 17.45
N GLY A 167 -6.88 -2.74 16.33
CA GLY A 167 -5.72 -2.21 15.62
C GLY A 167 -5.97 -0.82 15.02
N ILE A 168 -7.17 -0.57 14.49
CA ILE A 168 -7.57 0.75 13.97
C ILE A 168 -7.64 1.78 15.10
N ARG A 169 -8.18 1.41 16.27
CA ARG A 169 -8.17 2.32 17.44
C ARG A 169 -6.77 2.59 17.95
N ALA A 170 -5.87 1.59 17.90
CA ALA A 170 -4.46 1.82 18.22
C ALA A 170 -3.80 2.80 17.25
N ALA A 171 -4.03 2.63 15.94
CA ALA A 171 -3.52 3.54 14.93
C ALA A 171 -4.02 4.98 15.12
N GLU A 172 -5.28 5.19 15.48
CA GLU A 172 -5.83 6.51 15.77
C GLU A 172 -5.06 7.25 16.87
N VAL A 173 -4.65 6.53 17.93
CA VAL A 173 -3.84 7.11 19.00
C VAL A 173 -2.43 7.42 18.51
N LEU A 174 -1.78 6.48 17.85
CA LEU A 174 -0.42 6.63 17.34
C LEU A 174 -0.30 7.77 16.32
N GLU A 175 -1.27 7.91 15.41
CA GLU A 175 -1.28 9.00 14.42
C GLU A 175 -1.40 10.38 15.08
N ARG A 176 -2.19 10.51 16.15
CA ARG A 176 -2.28 11.75 16.94
C ARG A 176 -0.96 12.09 17.64
N GLU A 177 -0.13 11.09 17.92
CA GLU A 177 1.22 11.25 18.49
C GLU A 177 2.31 11.49 17.43
N GLY A 178 1.92 11.58 16.15
CA GLY A 178 2.85 11.74 15.03
C GLY A 178 3.60 10.45 14.65
N ILE A 179 3.12 9.30 15.12
CA ILE A 179 3.61 7.97 14.71
C ILE A 179 2.74 7.48 13.56
N ARG A 180 3.28 7.48 12.35
CA ARG A 180 2.55 7.12 11.13
C ARG A 180 2.30 5.62 11.04
N CYS A 181 1.10 5.25 10.60
CA CYS A 181 0.64 3.86 10.54
C CYS A 181 0.35 3.41 9.11
N ASN A 182 0.67 2.12 8.84
CA ASN A 182 0.27 1.38 7.65
C ASN A 182 -0.71 0.27 8.08
N MET A 183 -1.98 0.41 7.73
CA MET A 183 -3.00 -0.55 8.12
C MET A 183 -3.05 -1.72 7.13
N THR A 184 -2.69 -2.92 7.62
CA THR A 184 -2.56 -4.15 6.82
C THR A 184 -3.65 -5.18 7.13
N LEU A 185 -3.61 -6.34 6.44
CA LEU A 185 -4.68 -7.35 6.51
C LEU A 185 -6.05 -6.71 6.26
N LEU A 186 -6.12 -5.88 5.23
CA LEU A 186 -7.29 -5.13 4.83
C LEU A 186 -7.89 -5.79 3.60
N PHE A 187 -9.16 -6.18 3.70
CA PHE A 187 -9.87 -6.97 2.69
C PHE A 187 -11.23 -6.39 2.31
N SER A 188 -11.72 -5.38 3.04
CA SER A 188 -13.06 -4.84 2.83
C SER A 188 -13.13 -3.32 2.90
N LEU A 189 -14.19 -2.75 2.29
CA LEU A 189 -14.43 -1.31 2.34
C LEU A 189 -14.70 -0.79 3.76
N PRO A 190 -15.44 -1.46 4.65
CA PRO A 190 -15.60 -1.02 6.05
C PRO A 190 -14.28 -0.89 6.80
N GLN A 191 -13.33 -1.82 6.60
CA GLN A 191 -11.99 -1.68 7.18
C GLN A 191 -11.28 -0.43 6.66
N ALA A 192 -11.32 -0.19 5.34
CA ALA A 192 -10.72 0.98 4.73
C ALA A 192 -11.33 2.29 5.28
N ILE A 193 -12.66 2.38 5.38
CA ILE A 193 -13.35 3.56 5.90
C ILE A 193 -12.93 3.83 7.35
N ALA A 194 -12.96 2.82 8.22
CA ALA A 194 -12.59 2.98 9.61
C ALA A 194 -11.12 3.41 9.78
N CYS A 195 -10.20 2.92 8.93
CA CYS A 195 -8.80 3.36 8.90
C CYS A 195 -8.66 4.83 8.50
N ALA A 196 -9.40 5.29 7.49
CA ALA A 196 -9.37 6.67 7.04
C ALA A 196 -9.95 7.63 8.10
N GLU A 197 -11.05 7.23 8.76
CA GLU A 197 -11.66 8.00 9.86
C GLU A 197 -10.76 8.06 11.10
N ALA A 198 -9.93 7.04 11.32
CA ALA A 198 -8.88 7.04 12.34
C ALA A 198 -7.66 7.92 11.98
N GLY A 199 -7.61 8.46 10.76
CA GLY A 199 -6.51 9.30 10.28
C GLY A 199 -5.24 8.53 9.94
N ALA A 200 -5.34 7.22 9.66
CA ALA A 200 -4.20 6.41 9.27
C ALA A 200 -3.48 7.00 8.05
N GLN A 201 -2.14 7.05 8.10
CA GLN A 201 -1.32 7.57 7.00
C GLN A 201 -1.52 6.76 5.73
N LEU A 202 -1.58 5.43 5.84
CA LEU A 202 -1.59 4.53 4.71
C LEU A 202 -2.37 3.25 5.02
N ILE A 203 -3.05 2.71 4.02
CA ILE A 203 -3.64 1.37 4.06
C ILE A 203 -3.03 0.46 3.00
N SER A 204 -2.94 -0.83 3.32
CA SER A 204 -2.44 -1.88 2.41
C SER A 204 -3.55 -2.92 2.13
N PRO A 205 -4.53 -2.62 1.26
CA PRO A 205 -5.53 -3.60 0.85
C PRO A 205 -4.89 -4.73 0.02
N PHE A 206 -5.29 -5.97 0.31
CA PHE A 206 -4.71 -7.17 -0.31
C PHE A 206 -5.48 -7.56 -1.57
N VAL A 207 -4.80 -7.58 -2.71
CA VAL A 207 -5.38 -7.95 -4.01
C VAL A 207 -5.40 -9.46 -4.19
N GLY A 208 -4.24 -10.10 -4.15
CA GLY A 208 -4.12 -11.51 -4.50
C GLY A 208 -4.77 -12.47 -3.51
N ARG A 209 -4.86 -12.13 -2.21
CA ARG A 209 -5.57 -13.00 -1.26
C ARG A 209 -7.10 -12.95 -1.44
N ILE A 210 -7.63 -11.82 -1.89
CA ILE A 210 -9.04 -11.71 -2.32
C ILE A 210 -9.27 -12.58 -3.55
N TYR A 211 -8.43 -12.43 -4.59
CA TYR A 211 -8.45 -13.28 -5.78
C TYR A 211 -8.41 -14.77 -5.43
N ASP A 212 -7.49 -15.21 -4.56
CA ASP A 212 -7.36 -16.61 -4.15
C ASP A 212 -8.65 -17.16 -3.54
N TRP A 213 -9.33 -16.35 -2.71
CA TRP A 213 -10.57 -16.75 -2.06
C TRP A 213 -11.70 -16.95 -3.09
N TYR A 214 -11.89 -16.00 -4.00
CA TYR A 214 -12.93 -16.09 -5.02
C TYR A 214 -12.65 -17.21 -6.02
N LYS A 215 -11.41 -17.36 -6.46
CA LYS A 215 -10.99 -18.48 -7.33
C LYS A 215 -11.29 -19.83 -6.69
N LYS A 216 -11.01 -19.99 -5.40
CA LYS A 216 -11.31 -21.22 -4.65
C LYS A 216 -12.82 -21.45 -4.52
N ALA A 217 -13.60 -20.39 -4.30
CA ALA A 217 -15.03 -20.49 -4.09
C ALA A 217 -15.81 -20.78 -5.39
N SER A 218 -15.44 -20.15 -6.51
CA SER A 218 -16.13 -20.26 -7.81
C SER A 218 -15.53 -21.32 -8.74
N GLY A 219 -14.25 -21.64 -8.59
CA GLY A 219 -13.48 -22.42 -9.55
C GLY A 219 -13.04 -21.64 -10.80
N GLU A 220 -13.38 -20.35 -10.89
CA GLU A 220 -13.07 -19.49 -12.03
C GLU A 220 -11.72 -18.77 -11.85
N ASP A 221 -11.04 -18.51 -12.95
CA ASP A 221 -9.83 -17.69 -12.98
C ASP A 221 -10.18 -16.27 -13.42
N TYR A 222 -9.89 -15.29 -12.56
CA TYR A 222 -10.18 -13.88 -12.80
C TYR A 222 -8.94 -13.18 -13.33
N THR A 223 -9.09 -12.35 -14.36
CA THR A 223 -7.97 -11.60 -14.96
C THR A 223 -8.35 -10.13 -15.23
N GLY A 224 -7.34 -9.26 -15.19
CA GLY A 224 -7.52 -7.85 -15.53
C GLY A 224 -8.54 -7.16 -14.61
N ASP A 225 -9.41 -6.39 -15.21
CA ASP A 225 -10.45 -5.63 -14.49
C ASP A 225 -11.51 -6.51 -13.80
N ALA A 226 -11.72 -7.74 -14.26
CA ALA A 226 -12.66 -8.68 -13.64
C ALA A 226 -12.14 -9.28 -12.32
N ASP A 227 -10.88 -9.07 -11.97
CA ASP A 227 -10.30 -9.59 -10.73
C ASP A 227 -10.93 -8.92 -9.49
N PRO A 228 -11.56 -9.70 -8.57
CA PRO A 228 -12.25 -9.15 -7.41
C PRO A 228 -11.33 -8.40 -6.44
N GLY A 229 -10.04 -8.76 -6.36
CA GLY A 229 -9.06 -8.03 -5.57
C GLY A 229 -8.74 -6.66 -6.19
N VAL A 230 -8.63 -6.61 -7.53
CA VAL A 230 -8.48 -5.35 -8.28
C VAL A 230 -9.70 -4.45 -8.06
N GLN A 231 -10.90 -5.00 -8.19
CA GLN A 231 -12.15 -4.26 -7.99
C GLN A 231 -12.28 -3.71 -6.56
N SER A 232 -11.87 -4.49 -5.56
CA SER A 232 -11.85 -4.05 -4.17
C SER A 232 -10.97 -2.80 -3.98
N VAL A 233 -9.73 -2.82 -4.49
CA VAL A 233 -8.80 -1.68 -4.37
C VAL A 233 -9.28 -0.48 -5.18
N LYS A 234 -9.79 -0.67 -6.39
CA LYS A 234 -10.40 0.40 -7.21
C LYS A 234 -11.54 1.10 -6.46
N ARG A 235 -12.41 0.31 -5.80
CA ARG A 235 -13.54 0.84 -5.01
C ARG A 235 -13.05 1.64 -3.79
N ILE A 236 -12.06 1.14 -3.06
CA ILE A 236 -11.46 1.83 -1.90
C ILE A 236 -10.80 3.15 -2.36
N TYR A 237 -10.01 3.12 -3.42
CA TYR A 237 -9.38 4.30 -3.99
C TYR A 237 -10.41 5.36 -4.39
N ALA A 238 -11.46 4.95 -5.13
CA ALA A 238 -12.54 5.84 -5.53
C ALA A 238 -13.25 6.47 -4.31
N TYR A 239 -13.51 5.67 -3.28
CA TYR A 239 -14.12 6.16 -2.04
C TYR A 239 -13.26 7.23 -1.36
N TYR A 240 -11.96 6.95 -1.18
CA TYR A 240 -11.06 7.90 -0.52
C TYR A 240 -10.92 9.21 -1.28
N LYS A 241 -10.70 9.14 -2.60
CA LYS A 241 -10.54 10.34 -3.42
C LYS A 241 -11.84 11.13 -3.51
N LYS A 242 -13.00 10.47 -3.65
CA LYS A 242 -14.31 11.13 -3.67
C LYS A 242 -14.60 11.91 -2.40
N PHE A 243 -14.31 11.34 -1.23
CA PHE A 243 -14.63 11.96 0.06
C PHE A 243 -13.47 12.74 0.67
N GLY A 244 -12.36 12.94 -0.07
CA GLY A 244 -11.24 13.79 0.33
C GLY A 244 -10.41 13.24 1.48
N TYR A 245 -10.36 11.92 1.68
CA TYR A 245 -9.49 11.32 2.69
C TYR A 245 -8.02 11.41 2.26
N PRO A 246 -7.11 11.91 3.13
CA PRO A 246 -5.69 12.03 2.82
C PRO A 246 -4.93 10.71 2.89
N THR A 247 -5.54 9.67 3.49
CA THR A 247 -4.95 8.34 3.63
C THR A 247 -4.54 7.77 2.29
N GLU A 248 -3.27 7.35 2.18
CA GLU A 248 -2.71 6.74 0.98
C GLU A 248 -3.21 5.31 0.80
N VAL A 249 -3.56 4.94 -0.43
CA VAL A 249 -3.95 3.56 -0.77
C VAL A 249 -2.76 2.86 -1.42
N MET A 250 -2.31 1.75 -0.82
CA MET A 250 -1.22 0.92 -1.32
C MET A 250 -1.71 -0.50 -1.63
N GLY A 251 -1.99 -0.80 -2.89
CA GLY A 251 -2.30 -2.18 -3.29
C GLY A 251 -1.17 -3.14 -2.91
N ALA A 252 -1.52 -4.33 -2.39
CA ALA A 252 -0.57 -5.27 -1.83
C ALA A 252 -0.89 -6.73 -2.16
N SER A 253 0.10 -7.62 -1.98
CA SER A 253 -0.08 -9.08 -2.07
C SER A 253 -0.52 -9.54 -3.46
N PHE A 254 0.16 -9.13 -4.51
CA PHE A 254 -0.14 -9.49 -5.90
C PHE A 254 0.21 -10.94 -6.24
N ARG A 255 -0.50 -11.52 -7.22
CA ARG A 255 -0.24 -12.85 -7.81
C ARG A 255 0.36 -12.78 -9.20
N ASN A 256 0.07 -11.72 -9.94
CA ASN A 256 0.52 -11.53 -11.31
C ASN A 256 0.60 -10.03 -11.68
N THR A 257 1.26 -9.74 -12.80
CA THR A 257 1.44 -8.37 -13.29
C THR A 257 0.16 -7.72 -13.79
N SER A 258 -0.84 -8.50 -14.21
CA SER A 258 -2.15 -7.98 -14.64
C SER A 258 -2.84 -7.22 -13.51
N GLN A 259 -2.81 -7.74 -12.27
CA GLN A 259 -3.35 -7.05 -11.10
C GLN A 259 -2.66 -5.69 -10.84
N ILE A 260 -1.34 -5.64 -11.05
CA ILE A 260 -0.54 -4.42 -10.87
C ILE A 260 -0.90 -3.38 -11.94
N ILE A 261 -0.95 -3.81 -13.22
CA ILE A 261 -1.24 -2.94 -14.36
C ILE A 261 -2.64 -2.32 -14.24
N GLU A 262 -3.64 -3.09 -13.81
CA GLU A 262 -5.00 -2.59 -13.60
C GLU A 262 -5.13 -1.60 -12.44
N LEU A 263 -4.13 -1.50 -11.57
CA LEU A 263 -4.07 -0.53 -10.49
C LEU A 263 -3.08 0.63 -10.74
N ALA A 264 -2.57 0.77 -11.96
CA ALA A 264 -1.71 1.89 -12.33
C ALA A 264 -2.42 3.24 -12.10
N GLY A 265 -1.82 4.11 -11.31
CA GLY A 265 -2.41 5.36 -10.80
C GLY A 265 -2.93 5.27 -9.36
N CYS A 266 -2.90 4.09 -8.73
CA CYS A 266 -3.01 3.96 -7.27
C CYS A 266 -1.88 4.76 -6.59
N ASP A 267 -2.10 5.27 -5.40
CA ASP A 267 -1.09 6.09 -4.72
C ASP A 267 0.24 5.32 -4.58
N LEU A 268 0.18 4.07 -4.12
CA LEU A 268 1.34 3.17 -4.03
C LEU A 268 0.93 1.74 -4.43
N LEU A 269 1.93 0.93 -4.83
CA LEU A 269 1.80 -0.52 -4.99
C LEU A 269 3.04 -1.19 -4.40
N THR A 270 2.85 -2.09 -3.43
CA THR A 270 3.94 -2.87 -2.85
C THR A 270 4.03 -4.23 -3.57
N ILE A 271 5.15 -4.43 -4.24
CA ILE A 271 5.33 -5.46 -5.26
C ILE A 271 6.51 -6.36 -4.88
N SER A 272 6.34 -7.68 -5.01
CA SER A 272 7.42 -8.63 -4.77
C SER A 272 8.54 -8.53 -5.83
N PRO A 273 9.79 -8.90 -5.49
CA PRO A 273 10.91 -8.84 -6.43
C PRO A 273 10.65 -9.57 -7.75
N GLU A 274 10.00 -10.73 -7.69
CA GLU A 274 9.70 -11.54 -8.87
C GLU A 274 8.73 -10.83 -9.83
N LEU A 275 7.77 -10.07 -9.30
CA LEU A 275 6.84 -9.29 -10.11
C LEU A 275 7.46 -7.98 -10.59
N LEU A 276 8.35 -7.36 -9.79
CA LEU A 276 9.15 -6.22 -10.24
C LEU A 276 10.03 -6.60 -11.42
N GLN A 277 10.68 -7.76 -11.37
CA GLN A 277 11.48 -8.30 -12.47
C GLN A 277 10.64 -8.46 -13.73
N LYS A 278 9.49 -9.11 -13.65
CA LYS A 278 8.60 -9.30 -14.81
C LYS A 278 8.17 -7.98 -15.44
N LEU A 279 7.86 -6.96 -14.63
CA LEU A 279 7.52 -5.63 -15.13
C LEU A 279 8.73 -4.94 -15.80
N ALA A 280 9.93 -5.13 -15.24
CA ALA A 280 11.17 -4.57 -15.80
C ALA A 280 11.58 -5.25 -17.13
N GLU A 281 11.24 -6.51 -17.32
CA GLU A 281 11.54 -7.29 -18.53
C GLU A 281 10.46 -7.17 -19.63
N THR A 282 9.33 -6.49 -19.34
CA THR A 282 8.20 -6.39 -20.27
C THR A 282 8.17 -5.02 -20.95
N GLU A 283 8.38 -4.99 -22.25
CA GLU A 283 8.24 -3.81 -23.12
C GLU A 283 6.85 -3.81 -23.77
N ALA A 284 5.84 -3.40 -23.00
CA ALA A 284 4.47 -3.25 -23.49
C ALA A 284 3.85 -1.96 -22.93
N PRO A 285 2.94 -1.30 -23.65
CA PRO A 285 2.30 -0.09 -23.18
C PRO A 285 1.56 -0.31 -21.87
N LEU A 286 1.73 0.61 -20.92
CA LEU A 286 1.01 0.68 -19.67
C LEU A 286 0.28 2.01 -19.60
N THR A 287 -1.04 1.97 -19.41
CA THR A 287 -1.87 3.16 -19.29
C THR A 287 -2.34 3.37 -17.86
N ARG A 288 -2.47 4.63 -17.45
CA ARG A 288 -3.05 4.98 -16.16
C ARG A 288 -4.50 4.50 -16.09
N LYS A 289 -4.86 3.78 -15.01
CA LYS A 289 -6.20 3.23 -14.75
C LYS A 289 -6.97 4.01 -13.68
N LEU A 290 -6.25 4.55 -12.70
CA LEU A 290 -6.82 5.27 -11.56
C LEU A 290 -6.42 6.74 -11.59
N SER A 291 -7.40 7.63 -11.37
CA SER A 291 -7.19 9.06 -11.22
C SER A 291 -8.19 9.67 -10.24
N THR A 292 -7.82 10.79 -9.63
CA THR A 292 -8.71 11.56 -8.75
C THR A 292 -9.96 12.05 -9.46
N ASP A 293 -9.82 12.46 -10.73
CA ASP A 293 -10.94 12.98 -11.52
C ASP A 293 -11.99 11.90 -11.80
N ALA A 294 -11.53 10.68 -12.17
CA ALA A 294 -12.45 9.55 -12.34
C ALA A 294 -13.12 9.15 -11.02
N ALA A 295 -12.39 9.20 -9.90
CA ALA A 295 -12.94 8.90 -8.59
C ALA A 295 -14.03 9.90 -8.16
N ALA A 296 -13.87 11.18 -8.47
CA ALA A 296 -14.85 12.22 -8.14
C ALA A 296 -16.23 11.99 -8.80
N THR A 297 -16.29 11.30 -9.94
CA THR A 297 -17.53 10.99 -10.67
C THR A 297 -18.19 9.68 -10.20
N SER A 298 -17.60 8.95 -9.25
CA SER A 298 -18.16 7.69 -8.74
C SER A 298 -19.52 7.89 -8.07
N THR A 299 -20.37 6.88 -8.10
CA THR A 299 -21.72 6.89 -7.46
C THR A 299 -21.69 6.46 -6.00
N LEU A 300 -20.51 6.20 -5.41
CA LEU A 300 -20.37 5.75 -4.03
C LEU A 300 -20.97 6.75 -3.06
N GLU A 301 -21.71 6.23 -2.07
CA GLU A 301 -22.27 7.03 -0.97
C GLU A 301 -21.37 6.95 0.26
N LYS A 302 -21.37 8.03 1.06
CA LYS A 302 -20.60 8.07 2.31
C LYS A 302 -21.24 7.17 3.35
N ILE A 303 -20.43 6.28 3.95
CA ILE A 303 -20.85 5.35 4.99
C ILE A 303 -20.33 5.87 6.33
N SER A 304 -21.17 5.92 7.33
CA SER A 304 -20.79 6.22 8.71
C SER A 304 -20.65 4.91 9.48
N LEU A 305 -19.54 4.74 10.20
CA LEU A 305 -19.22 3.52 10.95
C LEU A 305 -19.06 3.83 12.44
N ASP A 306 -19.84 3.13 13.28
CA ASP A 306 -19.49 2.86 14.66
C ASP A 306 -18.94 1.44 14.82
N GLU A 307 -18.49 1.08 16.01
CA GLU A 307 -17.94 -0.26 16.27
C GLU A 307 -18.92 -1.39 15.90
N LYS A 308 -20.19 -1.26 16.25
CA LYS A 308 -21.20 -2.29 15.97
C LYS A 308 -21.40 -2.47 14.47
N THR A 309 -21.50 -1.38 13.75
CA THR A 309 -21.67 -1.36 12.29
C THR A 309 -20.44 -1.92 11.60
N PHE A 310 -19.24 -1.53 12.03
CA PHE A 310 -17.99 -2.08 11.52
C PHE A 310 -17.92 -3.60 11.70
N ARG A 311 -18.16 -4.09 12.92
CA ARG A 311 -18.10 -5.53 13.24
C ARG A 311 -19.15 -6.31 12.47
N PHE A 312 -20.36 -5.78 12.34
CA PHE A 312 -21.45 -6.41 11.58
C PHE A 312 -21.09 -6.49 10.09
N MET A 313 -20.69 -5.38 9.46
CA MET A 313 -20.36 -5.35 8.04
C MET A 313 -19.13 -6.20 7.70
N LEU A 314 -18.13 -6.27 8.60
CA LEU A 314 -16.99 -7.17 8.43
C LEU A 314 -17.41 -8.63 8.52
N ASN A 315 -18.26 -8.98 9.49
CA ASN A 315 -18.76 -10.35 9.67
C ASN A 315 -19.68 -10.79 8.51
N ASP A 316 -20.44 -9.88 7.93
CA ASP A 316 -21.34 -10.16 6.79
C ASP A 316 -20.56 -10.42 5.47
N ASP A 317 -19.32 -9.94 5.39
CA ASP A 317 -18.37 -10.23 4.31
C ASP A 317 -17.53 -11.48 4.67
N ALA A 318 -17.97 -12.65 4.19
CA ALA A 318 -17.31 -13.92 4.47
C ALA A 318 -15.84 -13.92 4.01
N MET A 319 -15.54 -13.39 2.82
CA MET A 319 -14.18 -13.31 2.30
C MET A 319 -13.29 -12.47 3.23
N ALA A 320 -13.73 -11.29 3.62
CA ALA A 320 -12.94 -10.39 4.46
C ALA A 320 -12.73 -10.98 5.87
N THR A 321 -13.78 -11.54 6.49
CA THR A 321 -13.69 -12.19 7.81
C THR A 321 -12.73 -13.36 7.80
N GLU A 322 -12.86 -14.27 6.83
CA GLU A 322 -12.01 -15.44 6.71
C GLU A 322 -10.55 -15.06 6.45
N LYS A 323 -10.30 -14.12 5.54
CA LYS A 323 -8.93 -13.72 5.17
C LYS A 323 -8.24 -12.88 6.22
N LEU A 324 -8.94 -12.05 6.98
CA LEU A 324 -8.39 -11.35 8.13
C LEU A 324 -7.96 -12.36 9.22
N ALA A 325 -8.85 -13.26 9.60
CA ALA A 325 -8.58 -14.28 10.62
C ALA A 325 -7.46 -15.24 10.20
N GLU A 326 -7.46 -15.71 8.93
CA GLU A 326 -6.38 -16.54 8.38
C GLU A 326 -5.05 -15.78 8.39
N GLY A 327 -5.04 -14.51 7.96
CA GLY A 327 -3.84 -13.69 7.90
C GLY A 327 -3.19 -13.50 9.28
N ILE A 328 -3.99 -13.20 10.31
CA ILE A 328 -3.50 -13.08 11.68
C ILE A 328 -2.89 -14.43 12.15
N ARG A 329 -3.59 -15.55 11.92
CA ARG A 329 -3.08 -16.89 12.32
C ARG A 329 -1.77 -17.24 11.64
N LEU A 330 -1.63 -16.96 10.34
CA LEU A 330 -0.39 -17.22 9.60
C LEU A 330 0.77 -16.36 10.11
N PHE A 331 0.53 -15.09 10.36
CA PHE A 331 1.56 -14.20 10.91
C PHE A 331 1.95 -14.58 12.35
N CYS A 332 1.01 -15.02 13.18
CA CYS A 332 1.31 -15.58 14.51
C CYS A 332 2.16 -16.85 14.41
N ALA A 333 1.86 -17.73 13.45
CA ALA A 333 2.66 -18.95 13.24
C ALA A 333 4.10 -18.63 12.77
N ASP A 334 4.26 -17.62 11.91
CA ASP A 334 5.59 -17.21 11.46
C ASP A 334 6.36 -16.46 12.56
N ALA A 335 5.67 -15.66 13.39
CA ALA A 335 6.25 -15.07 14.60
C ALA A 335 6.78 -16.14 15.56
N ALA A 336 6.02 -17.23 15.80
CA ALA A 336 6.48 -18.33 16.64
C ALA A 336 7.72 -19.05 16.07
N LYS A 337 7.81 -19.20 14.74
CA LYS A 337 9.03 -19.73 14.10
C LYS A 337 10.23 -18.78 14.28
N LEU A 338 10.00 -17.48 14.19
CA LEU A 338 11.03 -16.48 14.42
C LEU A 338 11.49 -16.48 15.90
N ASP A 339 10.55 -16.60 16.86
CA ASP A 339 10.85 -16.79 18.30
C ASP A 339 11.80 -18.00 18.49
N ALA A 340 11.45 -19.15 17.91
CA ALA A 340 12.25 -20.37 18.02
C ALA A 340 13.65 -20.21 17.38
N LEU A 341 13.72 -19.52 16.24
CA LEU A 341 14.99 -19.25 15.55
C LEU A 341 15.90 -18.35 16.37
N VAL A 342 15.37 -17.27 16.94
CA VAL A 342 16.11 -16.38 17.86
C VAL A 342 16.61 -17.13 19.08
N ALA A 343 15.75 -17.96 19.68
CA ALA A 343 16.13 -18.79 20.85
C ALA A 343 17.28 -19.77 20.52
N SER A 344 17.36 -20.28 19.29
CA SER A 344 18.39 -21.23 18.88
C SER A 344 19.78 -20.59 18.66
N VAL A 345 19.88 -19.28 18.54
CA VAL A 345 21.14 -18.53 18.28
C VAL A 345 21.52 -17.60 19.45
N ARG A 346 20.73 -17.57 20.52
CA ARG A 346 20.95 -16.83 21.75
C ARG A 346 21.88 -17.60 22.70
#